data_c954dd3bc287c3501bd1b6221ea7c695
#
_entry.id   c954dd3bc287c3501bd1b6221ea7c695
#
_cell.length_a   1.000
_cell.length_b   1.000
_cell.length_c   1.000
_cell.angle_alpha   90.00
_cell.angle_beta   90.00
_cell.angle_gamma   90.00
#
_symmetry.space_group_name_H-M   'P 1'
#
loop_
_entity.id
_entity.type
_entity.pdbx_description
1 polymer ?
#
loop_
_entity_poly.entity_id
_entity_poly.type
_entity_poly.pdbx_seq_one_letter_code
_entity_poly.pdbx_strand_id
1 'polypeptide(L)'
;AAINSGASINAYNNLLLSGSGAKTLKLNTTIDGVLKLSGTATLSLSTFSLAYGSSAKIEYAGSDAQVSGAELLTSVPNVTINNSNGVALSISTTVVNALTFTSGHLDIGANNLTINGATGSIVGASASQYVVTSGTGFLFMNPNGVNDLTYPVGPTSTSYNPFLVTDNTSTDYIGGNIRNSITNITGDNTKCVQL
;
A
#
# COMPACT_ATOMS: atom_id res chain seq x y z
N ALA A 1 19.59 14.07 -6.74
CA ALA A 1 20.30 13.41 -7.84
C ALA A 1 19.37 13.19 -9.03
N ALA A 2 19.92 13.19 -10.24
CA ALA A 2 19.15 12.90 -11.46
C ALA A 2 19.26 11.42 -11.82
N ILE A 3 18.15 10.84 -12.27
CA ILE A 3 18.09 9.48 -12.81
C ILE A 3 18.02 9.62 -14.34
N ASN A 4 18.77 8.81 -15.06
CA ASN A 4 18.87 8.83 -16.53
C ASN A 4 19.52 10.08 -17.14
N SER A 5 20.32 10.84 -16.38
CA SER A 5 21.04 11.98 -16.96
C SER A 5 22.12 11.47 -17.94
N GLY A 6 21.95 11.74 -19.23
CA GLY A 6 22.88 11.34 -20.29
C GLY A 6 22.75 9.89 -20.78
N ALA A 7 21.75 9.13 -20.32
CA ALA A 7 21.48 7.76 -20.78
C ALA A 7 20.26 7.70 -21.70
N SER A 8 20.29 6.78 -22.67
CA SER A 8 19.11 6.41 -23.46
C SER A 8 18.29 5.28 -22.82
N ILE A 9 18.64 4.85 -21.63
CA ILE A 9 18.00 3.74 -20.92
C ILE A 9 16.80 4.30 -20.16
N ASN A 10 15.62 3.80 -20.48
CA ASN A 10 14.36 4.17 -19.85
C ASN A 10 13.62 3.00 -19.20
N ALA A 11 14.18 1.79 -19.23
CA ALA A 11 13.63 0.60 -18.58
C ALA A 11 14.66 0.01 -17.61
N TYR A 12 14.22 -0.32 -16.42
CA TYR A 12 15.02 -0.94 -15.36
C TYR A 12 14.35 -2.21 -14.87
N ASN A 13 15.12 -3.29 -14.79
CA ASN A 13 14.65 -4.44 -14.01
C ASN A 13 14.62 -4.06 -12.52
N ASN A 14 15.71 -3.52 -11.98
CA ASN A 14 15.76 -3.06 -10.60
C ASN A 14 16.36 -1.65 -10.53
N LEU A 15 15.71 -0.78 -9.76
CA LEU A 15 16.16 0.59 -9.47
C LEU A 15 16.16 0.84 -7.97
N LEU A 16 17.33 1.08 -7.41
CA LEU A 16 17.49 1.48 -6.01
C LEU A 16 17.64 3.00 -5.90
N LEU A 17 16.73 3.62 -5.17
CA LEU A 17 16.85 5.01 -4.73
C LEU A 17 17.27 5.02 -3.27
N SER A 18 18.47 5.55 -2.98
CA SER A 18 19.05 5.52 -1.64
C SER A 18 19.58 6.87 -1.19
N GLY A 19 19.95 6.96 0.09
CA GLY A 19 20.42 8.18 0.73
C GLY A 19 19.26 9.14 1.02
N SER A 20 19.46 10.45 0.81
CA SER A 20 18.48 11.47 1.14
C SER A 20 18.03 12.28 -0.09
N GLY A 21 16.86 12.93 0.05
CA GLY A 21 16.32 13.90 -0.91
C GLY A 21 15.80 13.30 -2.22
N ALA A 22 15.24 14.17 -3.05
CA ALA A 22 14.58 13.78 -4.27
C ALA A 22 15.56 13.25 -5.34
N LYS A 23 15.19 12.14 -5.96
CA LYS A 23 15.78 11.55 -7.16
C LYS A 23 14.86 11.85 -8.33
N THR A 24 15.31 12.69 -9.26
CA THR A 24 14.45 13.22 -10.33
C THR A 24 14.66 12.46 -11.62
N LEU A 25 13.57 11.98 -12.22
CA LEU A 25 13.59 11.38 -13.56
C LEU A 25 13.99 12.43 -14.61
N LYS A 26 14.68 11.97 -15.62
CA LYS A 26 15.07 12.76 -16.81
C LYS A 26 14.59 12.13 -18.12
N LEU A 27 13.87 11.02 -18.04
CA LEU A 27 13.19 10.32 -19.13
C LEU A 27 11.94 9.64 -18.59
N ASN A 28 10.98 9.33 -19.46
CA ASN A 28 9.92 8.39 -19.16
C ASN A 28 10.55 7.05 -18.78
N THR A 29 10.16 6.50 -17.65
CA THR A 29 10.86 5.35 -17.04
C THR A 29 9.88 4.21 -16.81
N THR A 30 10.30 2.99 -17.17
CA THR A 30 9.58 1.75 -16.84
C THR A 30 10.40 0.94 -15.82
N ILE A 31 9.73 0.38 -14.83
CA ILE A 31 10.30 -0.57 -13.87
C ILE A 31 9.65 -1.93 -14.13
N ASP A 32 10.45 -2.92 -14.49
CA ASP A 32 9.98 -4.28 -14.76
C ASP A 32 10.16 -5.23 -13.56
N GLY A 33 11.09 -4.94 -12.67
CA GLY A 33 11.35 -5.69 -11.44
C GLY A 33 11.06 -4.87 -10.19
N VAL A 34 12.07 -4.39 -9.48
CA VAL A 34 11.92 -3.72 -8.18
C VAL A 34 12.33 -2.26 -8.23
N LEU A 35 11.41 -1.35 -7.85
CA LEU A 35 11.76 0.00 -7.41
C LEU A 35 11.87 -0.01 -5.89
N LYS A 36 13.08 0.14 -5.36
CA LYS A 36 13.33 0.19 -3.92
C LYS A 36 13.69 1.60 -3.47
N LEU A 37 12.97 2.10 -2.46
CA LEU A 37 13.26 3.36 -1.79
C LEU A 37 13.87 3.07 -0.42
N SER A 38 15.11 3.52 -0.19
CA SER A 38 15.82 3.35 1.08
C SER A 38 16.41 4.66 1.60
N GLY A 39 16.76 4.69 2.89
CA GLY A 39 17.11 5.93 3.56
C GLY A 39 15.90 6.87 3.62
N THR A 40 16.10 8.13 3.27
CA THR A 40 15.05 9.15 3.15
C THR A 40 14.88 9.63 1.70
N ALA A 41 15.24 8.76 0.74
CA ALA A 41 15.10 9.07 -0.68
C ALA A 41 13.64 9.13 -1.09
N THR A 42 13.30 10.11 -1.94
CA THR A 42 11.99 10.26 -2.58
C THR A 42 12.16 10.29 -4.10
N LEU A 43 11.09 9.99 -4.84
CA LEU A 43 11.07 10.10 -6.29
C LEU A 43 10.36 11.39 -6.73
N SER A 44 10.95 12.07 -7.72
CA SER A 44 10.32 13.18 -8.44
C SER A 44 10.24 12.83 -9.92
N LEU A 45 9.05 12.89 -10.49
CA LEU A 45 8.83 12.61 -11.92
C LEU A 45 9.21 13.81 -12.80
N SER A 46 9.20 15.03 -12.24
CA SER A 46 9.32 16.26 -13.03
C SER A 46 8.22 16.32 -14.12
N THR A 47 8.58 16.28 -15.39
CA THR A 47 7.67 16.26 -16.54
C THR A 47 7.57 14.87 -17.20
N PHE A 48 8.23 13.86 -16.61
CA PHE A 48 8.31 12.50 -17.13
C PHE A 48 7.32 11.56 -16.46
N SER A 49 7.05 10.43 -17.09
CA SER A 49 6.17 9.40 -16.57
C SER A 49 6.95 8.23 -15.96
N LEU A 50 6.31 7.56 -15.01
CA LEU A 50 6.72 6.27 -14.47
C LEU A 50 5.67 5.22 -14.84
N ALA A 51 6.13 4.05 -15.25
CA ALA A 51 5.30 2.89 -15.53
C ALA A 51 5.87 1.64 -14.84
N TYR A 52 5.02 0.67 -14.59
CA TYR A 52 5.40 -0.62 -14.01
C TYR A 52 5.01 -1.77 -14.92
N GLY A 53 5.92 -2.72 -15.10
CA GLY A 53 5.62 -4.02 -15.68
C GLY A 53 4.67 -4.81 -14.77
N SER A 54 3.94 -5.79 -15.31
CA SER A 54 2.87 -6.51 -14.60
C SER A 54 3.32 -7.25 -13.33
N SER A 55 4.60 -7.60 -13.22
CA SER A 55 5.19 -8.26 -12.05
C SER A 55 6.05 -7.34 -11.20
N ALA A 56 6.16 -6.07 -11.57
CA ALA A 56 7.00 -5.11 -10.87
C ALA A 56 6.53 -4.89 -9.43
N LYS A 57 7.46 -4.41 -8.61
CA LYS A 57 7.24 -4.20 -7.17
C LYS A 57 7.82 -2.86 -6.72
N ILE A 58 7.06 -2.14 -5.89
CA ILE A 58 7.60 -1.04 -5.10
C ILE A 58 7.97 -1.59 -3.73
N GLU A 59 9.20 -1.33 -3.26
CA GLU A 59 9.65 -1.68 -1.92
C GLU A 59 10.02 -0.42 -1.14
N TYR A 60 9.30 -0.17 -0.07
CA TYR A 60 9.60 0.87 0.92
C TYR A 60 10.51 0.28 1.99
N ALA A 61 11.78 0.71 2.03
CA ALA A 61 12.82 0.20 2.93
C ALA A 61 13.64 1.35 3.54
N GLY A 62 12.96 2.39 3.96
CA GLY A 62 13.56 3.56 4.60
C GLY A 62 14.10 3.28 5.99
N SER A 63 14.98 4.15 6.47
CA SER A 63 15.47 4.17 7.84
C SER A 63 14.57 4.97 8.80
N ASP A 64 13.73 5.83 8.24
CA ASP A 64 12.76 6.66 8.95
C ASP A 64 11.36 6.38 8.40
N ALA A 65 10.31 6.87 9.08
CA ALA A 65 8.96 6.78 8.58
C ALA A 65 8.86 7.39 7.16
N GLN A 66 8.26 6.65 6.23
CA GLN A 66 8.11 7.09 4.84
C GLN A 66 6.68 7.50 4.55
N VAL A 67 6.53 8.45 3.63
CA VAL A 67 5.26 8.75 2.98
C VAL A 67 5.41 8.40 1.52
N SER A 68 4.45 7.66 0.97
CA SER A 68 4.45 7.37 -0.47
C SER A 68 4.41 8.66 -1.29
N GLY A 69 5.08 8.64 -2.41
CA GLY A 69 5.21 9.81 -3.28
C GLY A 69 4.82 9.49 -4.71
N ALA A 70 5.50 10.13 -5.64
CA ALA A 70 5.23 10.00 -7.07
C ALA A 70 5.50 8.58 -7.65
N GLU A 71 6.17 7.72 -6.90
CA GLU A 71 6.36 6.30 -7.24
C GLU A 71 5.09 5.47 -7.05
N LEU A 72 4.19 5.90 -6.14
CA LEU A 72 2.93 5.19 -5.94
C LEU A 72 1.88 5.72 -6.91
N LEU A 73 1.54 4.92 -7.90
CA LEU A 73 0.47 5.24 -8.84
C LEU A 73 -0.90 4.81 -8.29
N THR A 74 -1.98 5.25 -8.92
CA THR A 74 -3.35 4.84 -8.56
C THR A 74 -3.60 3.35 -8.74
N SER A 75 -2.74 2.66 -9.50
CA SER A 75 -2.70 1.21 -9.62
C SER A 75 -1.26 0.75 -9.76
N VAL A 76 -0.84 -0.21 -8.94
CA VAL A 76 0.50 -0.79 -8.92
C VAL A 76 0.45 -2.31 -8.80
N PRO A 77 1.38 -3.05 -9.43
CA PRO A 77 1.31 -4.50 -9.41
C PRO A 77 1.53 -5.09 -8.03
N ASN A 78 2.62 -4.74 -7.36
CA ASN A 78 2.97 -5.25 -6.04
C ASN A 78 3.58 -4.14 -5.17
N VAL A 79 3.31 -4.21 -3.85
CA VAL A 79 3.91 -3.33 -2.85
C VAL A 79 4.52 -4.17 -1.73
N THR A 80 5.72 -3.81 -1.29
CA THR A 80 6.36 -4.40 -0.11
C THR A 80 6.64 -3.30 0.92
N ILE A 81 6.17 -3.51 2.13
CA ILE A 81 6.47 -2.70 3.31
C ILE A 81 7.60 -3.40 4.07
N ASN A 82 8.78 -2.79 4.03
CA ASN A 82 10.01 -3.26 4.68
C ASN A 82 10.64 -2.09 5.47
N ASN A 83 9.81 -1.38 6.23
CA ASN A 83 10.21 -0.21 6.99
C ASN A 83 9.61 -0.29 8.39
N SER A 84 10.45 -0.59 9.39
CA SER A 84 10.02 -0.72 10.79
C SER A 84 9.42 0.55 11.37
N ASN A 85 9.71 1.72 10.79
CA ASN A 85 9.13 3.00 11.18
C ASN A 85 7.79 3.31 10.48
N GLY A 86 7.35 2.39 9.61
CA GLY A 86 6.08 2.49 8.90
C GLY A 86 6.11 3.32 7.62
N VAL A 87 5.04 3.15 6.86
CA VAL A 87 4.77 3.87 5.60
C VAL A 87 3.37 4.45 5.66
N ALA A 88 3.19 5.71 5.25
CA ALA A 88 1.88 6.32 5.10
C ALA A 88 1.53 6.50 3.62
N LEU A 89 0.27 6.22 3.25
CA LEU A 89 -0.22 6.50 1.90
C LEU A 89 -0.51 7.98 1.70
N SER A 90 -0.05 8.54 0.57
CA SER A 90 -0.38 9.90 0.13
C SER A 90 -1.59 9.95 -0.82
N ILE A 91 -1.92 8.84 -1.46
CA ILE A 91 -3.04 8.72 -2.41
C ILE A 91 -3.76 7.39 -2.23
N SER A 92 -5.01 7.33 -2.66
CA SER A 92 -5.72 6.06 -2.82
C SER A 92 -5.10 5.25 -3.95
N THR A 93 -4.92 3.95 -3.73
CA THR A 93 -4.26 3.07 -4.71
C THR A 93 -4.87 1.68 -4.73
N THR A 94 -4.73 1.01 -5.87
CA THR A 94 -5.03 -0.41 -6.05
C THR A 94 -3.73 -1.19 -6.18
N VAL A 95 -3.52 -2.17 -5.32
CA VAL A 95 -2.46 -3.20 -5.45
C VAL A 95 -3.05 -4.38 -6.21
N VAL A 96 -2.55 -4.63 -7.42
CA VAL A 96 -3.17 -5.59 -8.34
C VAL A 96 -2.91 -7.03 -7.92
N ASN A 97 -1.69 -7.35 -7.48
CA ASN A 97 -1.30 -8.72 -7.13
C ASN A 97 -1.12 -8.88 -5.61
N ALA A 98 -0.07 -8.32 -5.01
CA ALA A 98 0.23 -8.57 -3.60
C ALA A 98 0.74 -7.33 -2.85
N LEU A 99 0.19 -7.14 -1.63
CA LEU A 99 0.79 -6.32 -0.59
C LEU A 99 1.55 -7.24 0.37
N THR A 100 2.85 -7.05 0.49
CA THR A 100 3.71 -7.87 1.34
C THR A 100 4.25 -7.05 2.51
N PHE A 101 4.09 -7.56 3.72
CA PHE A 101 4.73 -7.01 4.91
C PHE A 101 5.98 -7.84 5.24
N THR A 102 7.11 -7.14 5.36
CA THR A 102 8.39 -7.70 5.85
C THR A 102 8.75 -7.04 7.19
N SER A 103 8.42 -5.76 7.35
CA SER A 103 8.64 -4.99 8.58
C SER A 103 7.74 -3.75 8.60
N GLY A 104 7.15 -3.43 9.75
CA GLY A 104 6.38 -2.21 10.01
C GLY A 104 4.94 -2.23 9.48
N HIS A 105 4.32 -1.06 9.43
CA HIS A 105 2.90 -0.86 9.17
C HIS A 105 2.69 -0.04 7.90
N LEU A 106 1.52 -0.18 7.28
CA LEU A 106 1.03 0.70 6.23
C LEU A 106 -0.17 1.49 6.74
N ASP A 107 0.03 2.78 7.02
CA ASP A 107 -1.06 3.67 7.41
C ASP A 107 -1.74 4.25 6.16
N ILE A 108 -3.01 3.95 5.99
CA ILE A 108 -3.78 4.44 4.85
C ILE A 108 -4.41 5.82 5.08
N GLY A 109 -4.48 6.29 6.32
CA GLY A 109 -5.01 7.61 6.66
C GLY A 109 -6.41 7.85 6.09
N ALA A 110 -6.57 8.89 5.29
CA ALA A 110 -7.83 9.18 4.59
C ALA A 110 -7.94 8.51 3.21
N ASN A 111 -6.91 7.78 2.78
CA ASN A 111 -6.87 7.16 1.46
C ASN A 111 -7.45 5.74 1.48
N ASN A 112 -8.03 5.33 0.38
CA ASN A 112 -8.46 3.95 0.21
C ASN A 112 -7.33 3.08 -0.36
N LEU A 113 -7.19 1.89 0.20
CA LEU A 113 -6.32 0.85 -0.31
C LEU A 113 -7.16 -0.31 -0.82
N THR A 114 -7.07 -0.60 -2.10
CA THR A 114 -7.75 -1.75 -2.71
C THR A 114 -6.74 -2.85 -3.01
N ILE A 115 -7.01 -4.05 -2.57
CA ILE A 115 -6.26 -5.25 -2.94
C ILE A 115 -7.09 -6.00 -3.98
N ASN A 116 -6.57 -6.07 -5.21
CA ASN A 116 -7.27 -6.65 -6.37
C ASN A 116 -6.75 -8.06 -6.72
N GLY A 117 -6.11 -8.74 -5.81
CA GLY A 117 -5.66 -10.10 -6.06
C GLY A 117 -6.75 -11.13 -5.79
N ALA A 118 -6.75 -12.22 -6.54
CA ALA A 118 -7.48 -13.41 -6.12
C ALA A 118 -6.79 -13.97 -4.87
N THR A 119 -7.52 -14.31 -3.86
CA THR A 119 -7.12 -15.02 -2.64
C THR A 119 -5.74 -14.65 -2.03
N GLY A 120 -5.73 -14.00 -0.89
CA GLY A 120 -4.53 -13.89 -0.05
C GLY A 120 -3.49 -12.89 -0.52
N SER A 121 -3.91 -11.83 -1.15
CA SER A 121 -3.02 -10.80 -1.67
C SER A 121 -2.37 -9.93 -0.60
N ILE A 122 -2.65 -10.13 0.69
CA ILE A 122 -1.86 -9.56 1.79
C ILE A 122 -1.03 -10.67 2.42
N VAL A 123 0.29 -10.54 2.33
CA VAL A 123 1.28 -11.54 2.76
C VAL A 123 2.11 -10.99 3.92
N GLY A 124 2.39 -11.83 4.93
CA GLY A 124 3.25 -11.46 6.07
C GLY A 124 2.60 -10.55 7.09
N ALA A 125 1.28 -10.33 7.00
CA ALA A 125 0.56 -9.58 8.04
C ALA A 125 0.54 -10.35 9.37
N SER A 126 0.69 -9.61 10.46
CA SER A 126 0.74 -10.13 11.83
C SER A 126 0.38 -9.03 12.84
N ALA A 127 0.41 -9.32 14.14
CA ALA A 127 0.18 -8.31 15.17
C ALA A 127 1.21 -7.17 15.19
N SER A 128 2.34 -7.32 14.51
CA SER A 128 3.38 -6.29 14.39
C SER A 128 3.49 -5.67 12.99
N GLN A 129 2.70 -6.14 12.04
CA GLN A 129 2.79 -5.76 10.62
C GLN A 129 1.40 -5.85 9.99
N TYR A 130 0.73 -4.73 9.81
CA TYR A 130 -0.64 -4.70 9.31
C TYR A 130 -0.99 -3.34 8.69
N VAL A 131 -2.18 -3.24 8.14
CA VAL A 131 -2.74 -1.98 7.64
C VAL A 131 -3.33 -1.18 8.79
N VAL A 132 -2.84 0.04 8.99
CA VAL A 132 -3.38 0.98 9.98
C VAL A 132 -4.45 1.83 9.31
N THR A 133 -5.65 1.83 9.91
CA THR A 133 -6.81 2.61 9.46
C THR A 133 -7.04 3.82 10.37
N SER A 134 -6.00 4.66 10.52
CA SER A 134 -6.01 5.81 11.46
C SER A 134 -7.02 6.90 11.10
N GLY A 135 -7.41 6.99 9.84
CA GLY A 135 -8.29 8.03 9.28
C GLY A 135 -9.60 7.49 8.69
N THR A 136 -10.10 8.16 7.67
CA THR A 136 -11.39 7.84 7.02
C THR A 136 -11.27 6.83 5.88
N GLY A 137 -10.06 6.45 5.49
CA GLY A 137 -9.81 5.50 4.41
C GLY A 137 -10.23 4.08 4.77
N PHE A 138 -10.48 3.28 3.75
CA PHE A 138 -10.88 1.87 3.88
C PHE A 138 -9.85 0.96 3.20
N LEU A 139 -9.62 -0.21 3.81
CA LEU A 139 -9.02 -1.35 3.14
C LEU A 139 -10.12 -2.12 2.41
N PHE A 140 -10.08 -2.13 1.08
CA PHE A 140 -10.98 -2.90 0.24
C PHE A 140 -10.32 -4.20 -0.18
N MET A 141 -11.01 -5.31 0.06
CA MET A 141 -10.60 -6.63 -0.41
C MET A 141 -11.80 -7.34 -1.04
N ASN A 142 -11.52 -8.24 -1.98
CA ASN A 142 -12.55 -9.04 -2.63
C ASN A 142 -12.47 -10.48 -2.09
N PRO A 143 -13.52 -11.01 -1.47
CA PRO A 143 -13.56 -12.39 -1.00
C PRO A 143 -13.42 -13.42 -2.12
N ASN A 144 -13.87 -13.11 -3.34
CA ASN A 144 -13.75 -13.93 -4.54
C ASN A 144 -14.10 -15.42 -4.31
N GLY A 145 -15.16 -15.68 -3.55
CA GLY A 145 -15.61 -17.03 -3.22
C GLY A 145 -14.79 -17.74 -2.13
N VAL A 146 -13.89 -17.05 -1.44
CA VAL A 146 -13.18 -17.58 -0.27
C VAL A 146 -14.09 -17.48 0.95
N ASN A 147 -14.25 -18.60 1.67
CA ASN A 147 -15.17 -18.65 2.81
C ASN A 147 -14.82 -17.68 3.94
N ASP A 148 -13.52 -17.43 4.14
CA ASP A 148 -13.04 -16.59 5.25
C ASP A 148 -11.92 -15.67 4.78
N LEU A 149 -12.21 -14.37 4.73
CA LEU A 149 -11.23 -13.35 4.39
C LEU A 149 -10.87 -12.52 5.63
N THR A 150 -9.65 -12.65 6.09
CA THR A 150 -9.14 -11.86 7.22
C THR A 150 -8.68 -10.49 6.76
N TYR A 151 -9.18 -9.44 7.37
CA TYR A 151 -8.71 -8.06 7.26
C TYR A 151 -7.67 -7.80 8.34
N PRO A 152 -6.37 -7.74 8.00
CA PRO A 152 -5.31 -7.48 8.96
C PRO A 152 -5.17 -5.99 9.21
N VAL A 153 -6.07 -5.44 10.02
CA VAL A 153 -6.18 -4.00 10.27
C VAL A 153 -6.07 -3.65 11.75
N GLY A 154 -5.83 -2.38 12.02
CA GLY A 154 -5.88 -1.81 13.35
C GLY A 154 -6.01 -0.29 13.29
N PRO A 155 -6.56 0.36 14.34
CA PRO A 155 -6.78 1.81 14.35
C PRO A 155 -5.48 2.60 14.54
N THR A 156 -4.45 1.98 15.10
CA THR A 156 -3.11 2.59 15.33
C THR A 156 -2.03 1.55 15.08
N SER A 157 -0.77 1.96 15.01
CA SER A 157 0.39 1.08 14.87
C SER A 157 0.69 0.19 16.09
N THR A 158 -0.06 0.34 17.18
CA THR A 158 0.10 -0.43 18.43
C THR A 158 -1.14 -1.23 18.80
N SER A 159 -2.19 -1.19 17.97
CA SER A 159 -3.46 -1.85 18.25
C SER A 159 -3.89 -2.66 17.02
N TYR A 160 -3.60 -3.95 17.04
CA TYR A 160 -3.99 -4.90 16.00
C TYR A 160 -5.37 -5.47 16.30
N ASN A 161 -6.35 -5.15 15.47
CA ASN A 161 -7.76 -5.55 15.61
C ASN A 161 -8.25 -6.14 14.29
N PRO A 162 -7.76 -7.32 13.88
CA PRO A 162 -8.20 -7.94 12.66
C PRO A 162 -9.65 -8.40 12.78
N PHE A 163 -10.36 -8.39 11.67
CA PHE A 163 -11.68 -8.98 11.61
C PHE A 163 -11.82 -9.91 10.41
N LEU A 164 -12.76 -10.82 10.51
CA LEU A 164 -13.05 -11.84 9.52
C LEU A 164 -14.32 -11.46 8.77
N VAL A 165 -14.29 -11.57 7.46
CA VAL A 165 -15.48 -11.51 6.61
C VAL A 165 -15.72 -12.90 6.04
N THR A 166 -16.90 -13.45 6.36
CA THR A 166 -17.35 -14.73 5.79
C THR A 166 -18.38 -14.42 4.71
N ASP A 167 -17.95 -14.50 3.46
CA ASP A 167 -18.83 -14.34 2.30
C ASP A 167 -18.33 -15.24 1.17
N ASN A 168 -19.02 -16.36 1.00
CA ASN A 168 -18.66 -17.39 0.03
C ASN A 168 -19.33 -17.21 -1.34
N THR A 169 -20.07 -16.13 -1.56
CA THR A 169 -20.85 -15.91 -2.79
C THR A 169 -20.59 -14.61 -3.49
N SER A 170 -20.06 -13.58 -2.79
CA SER A 170 -19.84 -12.27 -3.36
C SER A 170 -18.55 -12.18 -4.17
N THR A 171 -18.65 -11.48 -5.29
CA THR A 171 -17.50 -11.01 -6.07
C THR A 171 -17.24 -9.51 -5.84
N ASP A 172 -17.95 -8.90 -4.90
CA ASP A 172 -17.84 -7.48 -4.60
C ASP A 172 -16.64 -7.17 -3.69
N TYR A 173 -16.17 -5.93 -3.76
CA TYR A 173 -15.16 -5.43 -2.83
C TYR A 173 -15.82 -5.00 -1.53
N ILE A 174 -15.37 -5.55 -0.41
CA ILE A 174 -15.80 -5.18 0.92
C ILE A 174 -14.77 -4.24 1.52
N GLY A 175 -15.21 -3.09 2.05
CA GLY A 175 -14.35 -2.10 2.68
C GLY A 175 -14.29 -2.27 4.20
N GLY A 176 -13.09 -2.39 4.77
CA GLY A 176 -12.85 -2.50 6.19
C GLY A 176 -12.12 -1.30 6.78
N ASN A 177 -12.62 -0.76 7.88
CA ASN A 177 -11.97 0.29 8.67
C ASN A 177 -12.29 0.08 10.16
N ILE A 178 -11.26 0.04 10.99
CA ILE A 178 -11.38 -0.09 12.45
C ILE A 178 -10.94 1.22 13.11
N ARG A 179 -11.72 1.69 14.08
CA ARG A 179 -11.47 2.92 14.83
C ARG A 179 -11.49 2.67 16.33
N ASN A 180 -10.72 3.46 17.08
CA ASN A 180 -10.69 3.38 18.55
C ASN A 180 -11.98 3.87 19.22
N SER A 181 -12.74 4.72 18.55
CA SER A 181 -14.02 5.23 19.07
C SER A 181 -14.99 5.55 17.94
N ILE A 182 -16.25 5.25 18.16
CA ILE A 182 -17.36 5.72 17.33
C ILE A 182 -17.93 6.93 18.05
N THR A 183 -17.64 8.14 17.58
CA THR A 183 -18.08 9.39 18.23
C THR A 183 -19.45 9.89 17.74
N ASN A 184 -19.94 9.36 16.63
CA ASN A 184 -21.25 9.76 16.09
C ASN A 184 -21.81 8.68 15.16
N ILE A 185 -22.91 8.04 15.55
CA ILE A 185 -23.66 7.14 14.68
C ILE A 185 -24.89 7.94 14.20
N THR A 186 -24.73 8.65 13.09
CA THR A 186 -25.87 9.24 12.37
C THR A 186 -26.18 8.35 11.18
N GLY A 187 -27.18 7.50 11.29
CA GLY A 187 -27.61 6.63 10.19
C GLY A 187 -28.39 5.41 10.67
N ASP A 188 -28.92 4.68 9.72
CA ASP A 188 -29.68 3.46 9.93
C ASP A 188 -28.87 2.40 10.72
N ASN A 189 -29.28 2.17 11.95
CA ASN A 189 -28.67 1.22 12.88
C ASN A 189 -28.76 -0.25 12.42
N THR A 190 -29.39 -0.53 11.29
CA THR A 190 -29.59 -1.91 10.80
C THR A 190 -28.36 -2.49 10.10
N LYS A 191 -27.31 -1.68 9.85
CA LYS A 191 -26.10 -2.09 9.14
C LYS A 191 -24.80 -1.92 9.93
N CYS A 192 -24.88 -1.65 11.24
CA CYS A 192 -23.70 -1.54 12.09
C CYS A 192 -23.47 -2.89 12.80
N VAL A 193 -22.48 -3.63 12.36
CA VAL A 193 -21.99 -4.80 13.11
C VAL A 193 -20.98 -4.28 14.12
N GLN A 194 -21.37 -4.28 15.40
CA GLN A 194 -20.48 -4.05 16.52
C GLN A 194 -19.88 -5.40 16.92
N LEU A 195 -18.58 -5.57 16.74
CA LEU A 195 -17.82 -6.71 17.24
C LEU A 195 -17.27 -6.39 18.63
#